data_99d03b59000457c6cdae238e49cb8ddf
#
_entry.id   99d03b59000457c6cdae238e49cb8ddf
#
_cell.length_a   1.000
_cell.length_b   1.000
_cell.length_c   1.000
_cell.angle_alpha   90.00
_cell.angle_beta   90.00
_cell.angle_gamma   90.00
#
_symmetry.space_group_name_H-M   'P 1'
#
loop_
_entity.id
_entity.type
_entity.pdbx_description
1 polymer ?
#
loop_
_entity_poly.entity_id
_entity_poly.type
_entity_poly.pdbx_seq_one_letter_code
_entity_poly.pdbx_strand_id
1 'polypeptide(L)'
;RYAASVGSDIRIIGEPKTIDNDLVCTDHTLGFGSAARYVASTVREIILDANVYEKNSVTIVEIMGRHAGWLTGASALARRYDGDNPLLIY
;
A
#
# COMPACT_ATOMS: atom_id res chain seq x y z
N ARG A 1 30.74 -11.06 -2.59
CA ARG A 1 31.70 -12.18 -2.44
C ARG A 1 32.57 -12.32 -3.69
N TYR A 2 31.98 -12.41 -4.89
CA TYR A 2 32.75 -12.58 -6.15
C TYR A 2 33.76 -11.45 -6.39
N ALA A 3 33.36 -10.19 -6.21
CA ALA A 3 34.29 -9.05 -6.38
C ALA A 3 35.54 -9.16 -5.51
N ALA A 4 35.36 -9.57 -4.25
CA ALA A 4 36.49 -9.80 -3.35
C ALA A 4 37.38 -11.00 -3.77
N SER A 5 36.79 -12.06 -4.34
CA SER A 5 37.56 -13.22 -4.80
C SER A 5 38.45 -12.94 -6.03
N VAL A 6 38.12 -11.89 -6.80
CA VAL A 6 38.89 -11.44 -7.97
C VAL A 6 39.72 -10.17 -7.71
N GLY A 7 39.80 -9.75 -6.41
CA GLY A 7 40.60 -8.57 -6.03
C GLY A 7 40.05 -7.25 -6.58
N SER A 8 38.73 -7.13 -6.79
CA SER A 8 38.10 -5.93 -7.34
C SER A 8 37.86 -4.87 -6.24
N ASP A 9 38.18 -3.63 -6.52
CA ASP A 9 37.95 -2.46 -5.66
C ASP A 9 36.51 -1.93 -5.71
N ILE A 10 35.62 -2.59 -6.41
CA ILE A 10 34.22 -2.16 -6.55
C ILE A 10 33.53 -2.06 -5.18
N ARG A 11 32.91 -0.93 -4.93
CA ARG A 11 32.08 -0.72 -3.73
C ARG A 11 30.62 -0.99 -4.08
N ILE A 12 30.01 -1.89 -3.32
CA ILE A 12 28.61 -2.29 -3.51
C ILE A 12 27.81 -1.82 -2.30
N ILE A 13 26.81 -0.98 -2.55
CA ILE A 13 25.84 -0.53 -1.55
C ILE A 13 24.49 -1.07 -1.96
N GLY A 14 23.81 -1.79 -1.05
CA GLY A 14 22.46 -2.28 -1.25
C GLY A 14 21.46 -1.29 -0.64
N GLU A 15 20.50 -0.84 -1.43
CA GLU A 15 19.38 -0.04 -0.96
C GLU A 15 18.10 -0.87 -1.13
N PRO A 16 17.52 -1.38 -0.03
CA PRO A 16 16.30 -2.16 -0.10
C PRO A 16 15.11 -1.24 -0.41
N LYS A 17 14.17 -1.73 -1.22
CA LYS A 17 12.98 -1.00 -1.63
C LYS A 17 11.77 -1.93 -1.71
N THR A 18 10.69 -1.55 -1.08
CA THR A 18 9.38 -2.16 -1.19
C THR A 18 8.31 -1.11 -0.94
N ILE A 19 7.13 -1.25 -1.56
CA ILE A 19 5.96 -0.42 -1.22
C ILE A 19 5.12 -1.06 -0.11
N ASP A 20 5.42 -2.30 0.28
CA ASP A 20 4.66 -3.04 1.30
C ASP A 20 4.93 -2.55 2.72
N ASN A 21 5.97 -1.71 2.90
CA ASN A 21 6.41 -1.20 4.20
C ASN A 21 6.79 -2.31 5.19
N ASP A 22 7.44 -3.35 4.70
CA ASP A 22 7.76 -4.57 5.43
C ASP A 22 9.26 -4.78 5.69
N LEU A 23 10.06 -3.71 5.64
CA LEU A 23 11.48 -3.75 5.98
C LEU A 23 11.67 -3.56 7.49
N VAL A 24 12.55 -4.39 8.08
CA VAL A 24 12.92 -4.28 9.48
C VAL A 24 13.65 -2.97 9.77
N CYS A 25 13.49 -2.42 10.96
CA CYS A 25 14.13 -1.17 11.40
C CYS A 25 13.86 0.01 10.46
N THR A 26 12.72 0.02 9.78
CA THR A 26 12.34 1.07 8.83
C THR A 26 10.90 1.47 9.06
N ASP A 27 10.64 2.74 9.36
CA ASP A 27 9.28 3.23 9.60
C ASP A 27 8.51 3.42 8.30
N HIS A 28 9.16 3.99 7.30
CA HIS A 28 8.59 4.23 5.99
C HIS A 28 9.54 3.79 4.88
N THR A 29 9.12 2.80 4.12
CA THR A 29 9.87 2.35 2.95
C THR A 29 9.63 3.27 1.76
N LEU A 30 10.59 3.28 0.83
CA LEU A 30 10.49 4.09 -0.38
C LEU A 30 9.27 3.69 -1.22
N GLY A 31 8.43 4.68 -1.53
CA GLY A 31 7.22 4.50 -2.32
C GLY A 31 5.98 4.12 -1.52
N PHE A 32 6.10 3.72 -0.25
CA PHE A 32 4.94 3.35 0.58
C PHE A 32 3.95 4.51 0.74
N GLY A 33 4.42 5.71 1.10
CA GLY A 33 3.55 6.86 1.31
C GLY A 33 2.76 7.24 0.06
N SER A 34 3.38 7.20 -1.12
CA SER A 34 2.71 7.45 -2.40
C SER A 34 1.70 6.36 -2.73
N ALA A 35 2.05 5.09 -2.50
CA ALA A 35 1.14 3.96 -2.71
C ALA A 35 -0.07 4.03 -1.75
N ALA A 36 0.14 4.34 -0.48
CA ALA A 36 -0.91 4.51 0.51
C ALA A 36 -1.88 5.64 0.12
N ARG A 37 -1.34 6.78 -0.34
CA ARG A 37 -2.18 7.88 -0.86
C ARG A 37 -2.99 7.47 -2.06
N TYR A 38 -2.39 6.74 -3.00
CA TYR A 38 -3.08 6.23 -4.18
C TYR A 38 -4.23 5.30 -3.78
N VAL A 39 -3.97 4.33 -2.89
CA VAL A 39 -5.00 3.42 -2.36
C VAL A 39 -6.16 4.19 -1.73
N ALA A 40 -5.86 5.12 -0.82
CA ALA A 40 -6.87 5.91 -0.13
C ALA A 40 -7.74 6.72 -1.10
N SER A 41 -7.12 7.35 -2.12
CA SER A 41 -7.83 8.14 -3.12
C SER A 41 -8.70 7.27 -4.01
N THR A 42 -8.15 6.16 -4.53
CA THR A 42 -8.87 5.27 -5.44
C THR A 42 -10.03 4.57 -4.74
N VAL A 43 -9.82 4.08 -3.51
CA VAL A 43 -10.91 3.48 -2.72
C VAL A 43 -12.01 4.50 -2.44
N ARG A 44 -11.66 5.77 -2.18
CA ARG A 44 -12.64 6.84 -2.03
C ARG A 44 -13.47 7.04 -3.29
N GLU A 45 -12.85 7.06 -4.46
CA GLU A 45 -13.55 7.17 -5.74
C GLU A 45 -14.51 6.01 -5.97
N ILE A 46 -14.07 4.78 -5.67
CA ILE A 46 -14.91 3.56 -5.76
C ILE A 46 -16.13 3.66 -4.83
N ILE A 47 -15.94 4.13 -3.59
CA ILE A 47 -17.05 4.33 -2.65
C ILE A 47 -18.04 5.35 -3.20
N LEU A 48 -17.57 6.46 -3.73
CA LEU A 48 -18.44 7.50 -4.30
C LEU A 48 -19.21 7.00 -5.51
N ASP A 49 -18.56 6.26 -6.40
CA ASP A 49 -19.21 5.65 -7.56
C ASP A 49 -20.28 4.63 -7.14
N ALA A 50 -19.97 3.78 -6.18
CA ALA A 50 -20.93 2.79 -5.68
C ALA A 50 -22.18 3.43 -5.06
N ASN A 51 -22.05 4.63 -4.52
CA ASN A 51 -23.16 5.35 -3.85
C ASN A 51 -24.17 5.98 -4.82
N VAL A 52 -23.87 6.08 -6.11
CA VAL A 52 -24.82 6.67 -7.09
C VAL A 52 -25.88 5.67 -7.55
N TYR A 53 -25.71 4.39 -7.26
CA TYR A 53 -26.64 3.36 -7.68
C TYR A 53 -27.71 3.11 -6.62
N GLU A 54 -28.97 2.97 -7.03
CA GLU A 54 -30.09 2.64 -6.14
C GLU A 54 -30.05 1.20 -5.58
N LYS A 55 -29.31 0.33 -6.28
CA LYS A 55 -29.19 -1.08 -5.88
C LYS A 55 -28.03 -1.30 -4.95
N ASN A 56 -28.23 -2.09 -3.91
CA ASN A 56 -27.17 -2.52 -3.02
C ASN A 56 -26.10 -3.30 -3.81
N SER A 57 -24.85 -2.98 -3.58
CA SER A 57 -23.71 -3.65 -4.18
C SER A 57 -22.63 -3.93 -3.12
N VAL A 58 -21.80 -4.92 -3.41
CA VAL A 58 -20.60 -5.22 -2.63
C VAL A 58 -19.41 -5.12 -3.59
N THR A 59 -18.48 -4.25 -3.28
CA THR A 59 -17.24 -4.10 -4.04
C THR A 59 -16.08 -4.68 -3.25
N ILE A 60 -15.36 -5.60 -3.86
CA ILE A 60 -14.15 -6.19 -3.28
C ILE A 60 -12.94 -5.59 -3.98
N VAL A 61 -12.05 -5.00 -3.19
CA VAL A 61 -10.82 -4.39 -3.68
C VAL A 61 -9.63 -5.17 -3.14
N GLU A 62 -8.91 -5.84 -4.02
CA GLU A 62 -7.66 -6.50 -3.67
C GLU A 62 -6.51 -5.49 -3.72
N ILE A 63 -5.74 -5.42 -2.65
CA ILE A 63 -4.59 -4.51 -2.51
C ILE A 63 -3.33 -5.33 -2.31
N MET A 64 -2.26 -4.91 -2.99
CA MET A 64 -0.96 -5.57 -2.92
C MET A 64 -0.43 -5.63 -1.48
N GLY A 65 0.14 -6.77 -1.15
CA GLY A 65 0.83 -7.05 0.11
C GLY A 65 0.89 -8.56 0.34
N ARG A 66 2.06 -9.10 0.64
CA ARG A 66 2.23 -10.55 0.86
C ARG A 66 1.99 -10.94 2.31
N HIS A 67 2.72 -10.28 3.21
CA HIS A 67 2.76 -10.59 4.63
C HIS A 67 2.47 -9.37 5.51
N ALA A 68 2.41 -8.19 4.90
CA ALA A 68 2.13 -6.92 5.57
C ALA A 68 0.87 -6.28 4.99
N GLY A 69 -0.03 -5.85 5.86
CA GLY A 69 -1.30 -5.23 5.48
C GLY A 69 -1.29 -3.70 5.50
N TRP A 70 -0.14 -3.05 5.47
CA TRP A 70 -0.05 -1.60 5.59
C TRP A 70 -0.77 -0.85 4.47
N LEU A 71 -0.65 -1.32 3.22
CA LEU A 71 -1.35 -0.70 2.09
C LEU A 71 -2.86 -0.94 2.18
N THR A 72 -3.28 -2.15 2.58
CA THR A 72 -4.69 -2.45 2.81
C THR A 72 -5.24 -1.58 3.93
N GLY A 73 -4.50 -1.45 5.03
CA GLY A 73 -4.83 -0.57 6.14
C GLY A 73 -4.98 0.91 5.74
N ALA A 74 -4.19 1.37 4.76
CA ALA A 74 -4.28 2.74 4.25
C ALA A 74 -5.64 3.04 3.59
N SER A 75 -6.39 2.03 3.15
CA SER A 75 -7.75 2.20 2.63
C SER A 75 -8.72 2.79 3.67
N ALA A 76 -8.42 2.65 4.97
CA ALA A 76 -9.20 3.29 6.04
C ALA A 76 -9.30 4.81 5.88
N LEU A 77 -8.29 5.43 5.27
CA LEU A 77 -8.26 6.87 5.01
C LEU A 77 -9.24 7.31 3.91
N ALA A 78 -9.85 6.36 3.20
CA ALA A 78 -10.91 6.65 2.23
C ALA A 78 -12.20 7.17 2.90
N ARG A 79 -12.48 6.76 4.13
CA ARG A 79 -13.60 7.29 4.93
C ARG A 79 -13.25 8.68 5.43
N ARG A 80 -14.11 9.64 5.18
CA ARG A 80 -13.95 11.04 5.62
C ARG A 80 -15.02 11.49 6.58
N TYR A 81 -16.19 10.85 6.56
CA TYR A 81 -17.36 11.23 7.35
C TYR A 81 -17.98 10.01 8.00
N ASP A 82 -18.64 10.22 9.12
CA ASP A 82 -19.31 9.14 9.88
C ASP A 82 -20.47 8.48 9.09
N GLY A 83 -21.04 9.21 8.12
CA GLY A 83 -22.08 8.70 7.23
C GLY A 83 -21.56 7.97 5.98
N ASP A 84 -20.25 7.87 5.79
CA ASP A 84 -19.70 7.10 4.66
C ASP A 84 -20.06 5.61 4.81
N ASN A 85 -20.27 4.94 3.67
CA ASN A 85 -20.57 3.52 3.62
C ASN A 85 -19.56 2.67 4.39
N PRO A 86 -20.00 1.51 4.93
CA PRO A 86 -19.12 0.58 5.60
C PRO A 86 -17.91 0.22 4.72
N LEU A 87 -16.74 0.28 5.32
CA LEU A 87 -15.50 -0.20 4.73
C LEU A 87 -14.94 -1.28 5.66
N LEU A 88 -14.91 -2.51 5.17
CA LEU A 88 -14.35 -3.65 5.87
C LEU A 88 -12.93 -3.91 5.36
N ILE A 89 -11.98 -4.05 6.27
CA ILE A 89 -10.56 -4.22 5.96
C ILE A 89 -10.09 -5.51 6.62
N TYR A 90 -9.52 -6.42 5.84
CA TYR A 90 -9.04 -7.73 6.28
C TYR A 90 -7.57 -7.97 5.92
#